data_79c8193120e54186f09515cc2139fe83
#
_entry.id   79c8193120e54186f09515cc2139fe83
#
_cell.length_a   1.000
_cell.length_b   1.000
_cell.length_c   1.000
_cell.angle_alpha   90.00
_cell.angle_beta   90.00
_cell.angle_gamma   90.00
#
_symmetry.space_group_name_H-M   'P 1'
#
loop_
_entity.id
_entity.type
_entity.pdbx_description
1 polymer ?
#
loop_
_entity_poly.entity_id
_entity_poly.type
_entity_poly.pdbx_seq_one_letter_code
_entity_poly.pdbx_strand_id
1 'polypeptide(L)'
;MGLFGKQLANVVEWEEYRDDCIFWKWTNREIKKGSRLIIRAGQDAIFMYNGKIEGIFKDEGSFDIESDIIPFLSTLKGFKFGFNSGVRAEVLFVNTKEFTVKWGTKNPIAIPAPSLPGGMPIRAFGTFNIKVDDYLALIDKVAGVKQMYTVDDVRERVVAVLDQLLMKWISKEGKDMFNPVSYTHLRAHETPEHL
;
A
#
# COMPACT_ATOMS: atom_id res chain seq x y z
N MET A 1 -48.05 9.32 2.58
CA MET A 1 -47.21 10.41 3.07
C MET A 1 -45.96 9.83 3.67
N GLY A 2 -44.81 10.19 3.17
CA GLY A 2 -43.52 9.78 3.75
C GLY A 2 -42.56 9.07 2.78
N LEU A 3 -42.44 9.52 1.53
CA LEU A 3 -41.50 8.94 0.55
C LEU A 3 -40.09 9.55 0.58
N PHE A 4 -39.77 10.41 1.54
CA PHE A 4 -38.51 11.17 1.57
C PHE A 4 -37.49 10.72 2.63
N GLY A 5 -37.75 9.64 3.38
CA GLY A 5 -36.90 9.21 4.48
C GLY A 5 -35.68 8.33 4.09
N LYS A 6 -35.60 7.83 2.86
CA LYS A 6 -34.54 6.88 2.43
C LYS A 6 -33.38 7.48 1.62
N GLN A 7 -33.37 8.78 1.39
CA GLN A 7 -32.46 9.42 0.43
C GLN A 7 -31.13 9.90 1.04
N LEU A 8 -30.79 9.51 2.28
CA LEU A 8 -29.62 10.04 2.98
C LEU A 8 -28.65 8.98 3.53
N ALA A 9 -28.89 7.70 3.30
CA ALA A 9 -27.96 6.65 3.65
C ALA A 9 -26.81 6.62 2.63
N ASN A 10 -25.57 6.76 3.12
CA ASN A 10 -24.40 6.68 2.26
C ASN A 10 -23.97 5.23 2.13
N VAL A 11 -23.51 4.85 0.95
CA VAL A 11 -22.78 3.61 0.74
C VAL A 11 -21.29 3.92 0.90
N VAL A 12 -20.66 3.24 1.83
CA VAL A 12 -19.21 3.29 2.05
C VAL A 12 -18.60 2.12 1.29
N GLU A 13 -18.08 2.39 0.12
CA GLU A 13 -17.50 1.37 -0.75
C GLU A 13 -16.33 1.93 -1.54
N TRP A 14 -15.45 1.03 -1.97
CA TRP A 14 -14.40 1.32 -2.91
C TRP A 14 -14.66 0.58 -4.22
N GLU A 15 -15.04 1.33 -5.24
CA GLU A 15 -15.07 0.83 -6.61
C GLU A 15 -13.68 1.00 -7.21
N GLU A 16 -13.03 -0.14 -7.48
CA GLU A 16 -11.70 -0.15 -8.06
C GLU A 16 -11.76 0.22 -9.55
N TYR A 17 -11.42 1.46 -9.86
CA TYR A 17 -11.26 1.91 -11.25
C TYR A 17 -9.84 1.69 -11.78
N ARG A 18 -8.92 1.25 -10.91
CA ARG A 18 -7.49 1.06 -11.20
C ARG A 18 -7.01 -0.24 -10.58
N ASP A 19 -6.26 -1.00 -11.35
CA ASP A 19 -5.64 -2.27 -10.95
C ASP A 19 -4.33 -2.10 -10.16
N ASP A 20 -3.77 -0.89 -10.13
CA ASP A 20 -2.51 -0.53 -9.49
C ASP A 20 -2.67 0.16 -8.13
N CYS A 21 -3.89 0.25 -7.58
CA CYS A 21 -4.15 0.94 -6.32
C CYS A 21 -3.97 -0.01 -5.13
N ILE A 22 -3.08 0.37 -4.20
CA ILE A 22 -2.77 -0.41 -2.99
C ILE A 22 -3.72 -0.06 -1.86
N PHE A 23 -3.98 1.24 -1.65
CA PHE A 23 -5.02 1.69 -0.75
C PHE A 23 -5.72 2.96 -1.26
N TRP A 24 -6.93 3.16 -0.78
CA TRP A 24 -7.73 4.32 -1.07
C TRP A 24 -8.51 4.75 0.17
N LYS A 25 -8.49 6.06 0.48
CA LYS A 25 -9.30 6.65 1.56
C LYS A 25 -10.65 7.06 1.03
N TRP A 26 -11.70 6.60 1.69
CA TRP A 26 -13.05 7.05 1.41
C TRP A 26 -13.17 8.56 1.68
N THR A 27 -13.69 9.30 0.71
CA THR A 27 -13.61 10.76 0.72
C THR A 27 -14.74 11.45 1.48
N ASN A 28 -15.86 10.77 1.66
CA ASN A 28 -16.98 11.35 2.41
C ASN A 28 -16.76 11.13 3.91
N ARG A 29 -16.59 12.22 4.64
CA ARG A 29 -16.20 12.17 6.05
C ARG A 29 -17.37 11.97 7.03
N GLU A 30 -18.61 11.96 6.56
CA GLU A 30 -19.79 11.73 7.39
C GLU A 30 -20.41 10.38 7.09
N ILE A 31 -20.31 9.48 8.06
CA ILE A 31 -21.07 8.24 8.06
C ILE A 31 -22.42 8.56 8.70
N LYS A 32 -23.48 8.48 7.91
CA LYS A 32 -24.84 8.77 8.35
C LYS A 32 -25.52 7.51 8.88
N LYS A 33 -26.57 7.71 9.68
CA LYS A 33 -27.45 6.63 10.12
C LYS A 33 -28.03 5.86 8.92
N GLY A 34 -28.00 4.52 8.97
CA GLY A 34 -28.44 3.66 7.88
C GLY A 34 -27.45 3.52 6.74
N SER A 35 -26.21 4.00 6.89
CA SER A 35 -25.14 3.77 5.92
C SER A 35 -24.70 2.31 5.90
N ARG A 36 -24.27 1.83 4.73
CA ARG A 36 -23.77 0.46 4.54
C ARG A 36 -22.31 0.49 4.14
N LEU A 37 -21.55 -0.45 4.69
CA LEU A 37 -20.18 -0.75 4.28
C LEU A 37 -20.21 -1.92 3.31
N ILE A 38 -19.60 -1.76 2.14
CA ILE A 38 -19.41 -2.85 1.18
C ILE A 38 -17.93 -3.13 1.05
N ILE A 39 -17.54 -4.36 1.36
CA ILE A 39 -16.18 -4.88 1.21
C ILE A 39 -16.21 -5.90 0.09
N ARG A 40 -15.44 -5.68 -0.96
CA ARG A 40 -15.37 -6.56 -2.12
C ARG A 40 -14.24 -7.58 -1.92
N ALA A 41 -14.31 -8.69 -2.64
CA ALA A 41 -13.24 -9.69 -2.66
C ALA A 41 -11.87 -9.05 -2.94
N GLY A 42 -10.89 -9.36 -2.11
CA GLY A 42 -9.55 -8.80 -2.20
C GLY A 42 -9.38 -7.40 -1.61
N GLN A 43 -10.36 -6.94 -0.84
CA GLN A 43 -10.28 -5.69 -0.09
C GLN A 43 -10.45 -5.92 1.41
N ASP A 44 -9.76 -5.12 2.21
CA ASP A 44 -10.03 -4.96 3.64
C ASP A 44 -10.43 -3.51 3.91
N ALA A 45 -11.29 -3.29 4.90
CA ALA A 45 -11.69 -1.96 5.33
C ALA A 45 -11.17 -1.66 6.74
N ILE A 46 -10.47 -0.54 6.89
CA ILE A 46 -9.89 -0.09 8.15
C ILE A 46 -10.63 1.17 8.60
N PHE A 47 -11.26 1.08 9.76
CA PHE A 47 -11.89 2.24 10.39
C PHE A 47 -10.89 2.96 11.28
N MET A 48 -10.76 4.26 11.05
CA MET A 48 -9.89 5.14 11.80
C MET A 48 -10.68 6.26 12.44
N TYR A 49 -10.34 6.57 13.69
CA TYR A 49 -10.88 7.70 14.41
C TYR A 49 -9.75 8.45 15.13
N ASN A 50 -9.68 9.76 14.95
CA ASN A 50 -8.60 10.59 15.48
C ASN A 50 -7.19 10.05 15.18
N GLY A 51 -7.00 9.53 13.97
CA GLY A 51 -5.72 8.98 13.53
C GLY A 51 -5.35 7.61 14.11
N LYS A 52 -6.26 6.95 14.84
CA LYS A 52 -6.05 5.60 15.39
C LYS A 52 -6.92 4.59 14.66
N ILE A 53 -6.41 3.38 14.50
CA ILE A 53 -7.19 2.25 14.00
C ILE A 53 -8.14 1.80 15.13
N GLU A 54 -9.42 1.80 14.82
CA GLU A 54 -10.48 1.35 15.73
C GLU A 54 -11.02 -0.02 15.34
N GLY A 55 -10.88 -0.41 14.07
CA GLY A 55 -11.28 -1.73 13.62
C GLY A 55 -10.80 -2.03 12.22
N ILE A 56 -10.57 -3.32 11.96
CA ILE A 56 -10.20 -3.87 10.65
C ILE A 56 -11.21 -4.94 10.28
N PHE A 57 -11.87 -4.77 9.14
CA PHE A 57 -12.85 -5.69 8.60
C PHE A 57 -12.28 -6.36 7.36
N LYS A 58 -12.18 -7.68 7.42
CA LYS A 58 -11.52 -8.51 6.39
C LYS A 58 -12.50 -9.36 5.58
N ASP A 59 -13.72 -9.55 6.12
CA ASP A 59 -14.71 -10.36 5.47
C ASP A 59 -15.38 -9.57 4.34
N GLU A 60 -15.47 -10.18 3.16
CA GLU A 60 -16.24 -9.63 2.06
C GLU A 60 -17.73 -9.66 2.35
N GLY A 61 -18.43 -8.63 1.92
CA GLY A 61 -19.87 -8.56 2.13
C GLY A 61 -20.42 -7.15 2.20
N SER A 62 -21.69 -7.08 2.59
CA SER A 62 -22.38 -5.83 2.82
C SER A 62 -22.88 -5.79 4.24
N PHE A 63 -22.39 -4.84 5.02
CA PHE A 63 -22.61 -4.69 6.44
C PHE A 63 -23.38 -3.41 6.71
N ASP A 64 -24.38 -3.47 7.60
CA ASP A 64 -25.02 -2.28 8.11
C ASP A 64 -24.12 -1.63 9.17
N ILE A 65 -23.81 -0.35 9.01
CA ILE A 65 -22.85 0.30 9.89
C ILE A 65 -23.40 0.45 11.31
N GLU A 66 -24.70 0.66 11.45
CA GLU A 66 -25.32 0.84 12.76
C GLU A 66 -25.43 -0.47 13.55
N SER A 67 -25.84 -1.57 12.89
CA SER A 67 -26.08 -2.85 13.55
C SER A 67 -24.86 -3.77 13.59
N ASP A 68 -24.01 -3.73 12.56
CA ASP A 68 -22.94 -4.70 12.40
C ASP A 68 -21.57 -4.13 12.77
N ILE A 69 -21.31 -2.89 12.39
CA ILE A 69 -19.98 -2.27 12.52
C ILE A 69 -19.82 -1.55 13.88
N ILE A 70 -20.78 -0.72 14.26
CA ILE A 70 -20.67 0.08 15.49
C ILE A 70 -20.66 -0.77 16.75
N PRO A 71 -21.49 -1.79 16.93
CA PRO A 71 -21.40 -2.66 18.09
C PRO A 71 -20.02 -3.32 18.23
N PHE A 72 -19.41 -3.73 17.11
CA PHE A 72 -18.05 -4.25 17.10
C PHE A 72 -17.04 -3.20 17.57
N LEU A 73 -17.08 -1.99 17.02
CA LEU A 73 -16.20 -0.90 17.42
C LEU A 73 -16.42 -0.44 18.86
N SER A 74 -17.66 -0.50 19.36
CA SER A 74 -18.01 -0.10 20.73
C SER A 74 -17.49 -1.06 21.80
N THR A 75 -17.14 -2.30 21.45
CA THR A 75 -16.46 -3.24 22.36
C THR A 75 -15.01 -2.85 22.62
N LEU A 76 -14.44 -2.01 21.77
CA LEU A 76 -13.09 -1.48 21.93
C LEU A 76 -13.13 -0.38 23.00
N LYS A 77 -12.31 -0.52 24.06
CA LYS A 77 -12.33 0.37 25.24
C LYS A 77 -12.21 1.85 24.85
N GLY A 78 -13.22 2.61 25.16
CA GLY A 78 -13.23 4.08 25.00
C GLY A 78 -13.97 4.62 23.77
N PHE A 79 -14.53 3.75 22.96
CA PHE A 79 -15.29 4.16 21.78
C PHE A 79 -16.74 4.49 22.17
N LYS A 80 -17.10 5.77 22.16
CA LYS A 80 -18.47 6.24 22.35
C LYS A 80 -18.94 6.89 21.06
N PHE A 81 -19.67 6.16 20.24
CA PHE A 81 -20.41 6.74 19.13
C PHE A 81 -21.74 7.34 19.62
N GLY A 82 -21.88 8.64 19.43
CA GLY A 82 -23.18 9.28 19.47
C GLY A 82 -23.61 9.66 18.06
N PHE A 83 -24.63 9.04 17.53
CA PHE A 83 -25.19 9.35 16.20
C PHE A 83 -25.80 10.75 16.06
N ASN A 84 -25.86 11.54 17.13
CA ASN A 84 -26.46 12.87 17.13
C ASN A 84 -25.53 13.99 16.61
N SER A 85 -24.26 13.69 16.40
CA SER A 85 -23.30 14.59 15.75
C SER A 85 -22.50 13.76 14.78
N GLY A 86 -22.58 14.04 13.48
CA GLY A 86 -21.97 13.29 12.40
C GLY A 86 -20.58 12.78 12.78
N VAL A 87 -20.43 11.46 12.84
CA VAL A 87 -19.17 10.82 13.21
C VAL A 87 -18.19 10.99 12.07
N ARG A 88 -17.14 11.75 12.32
CA ARG A 88 -16.01 11.86 11.38
C ARG A 88 -15.09 10.66 11.56
N ALA A 89 -15.48 9.55 10.98
CA ALA A 89 -14.59 8.39 10.84
C ALA A 89 -13.94 8.41 9.45
N GLU A 90 -12.68 8.06 9.40
CA GLU A 90 -11.99 7.81 8.15
C GLU A 90 -12.08 6.31 7.86
N VAL A 91 -12.46 5.96 6.65
CA VAL A 91 -12.41 4.57 6.18
C VAL A 91 -11.33 4.45 5.14
N LEU A 92 -10.38 3.57 5.41
CA LEU A 92 -9.29 3.24 4.51
C LEU A 92 -9.53 1.84 3.96
N PHE A 93 -9.71 1.73 2.65
CA PHE A 93 -9.75 0.45 1.97
C PHE A 93 -8.35 0.06 1.53
N VAL A 94 -7.98 -1.19 1.76
CA VAL A 94 -6.67 -1.75 1.39
C VAL A 94 -6.89 -2.93 0.46
N ASN A 95 -6.15 -2.95 -0.63
CA ASN A 95 -6.12 -4.07 -1.55
C ASN A 95 -5.21 -5.15 -1.00
N THR A 96 -5.75 -6.36 -0.82
CA THR A 96 -5.02 -7.51 -0.25
C THR A 96 -4.35 -8.38 -1.31
N LYS A 97 -4.48 -8.02 -2.59
CA LYS A 97 -3.87 -8.73 -3.72
C LYS A 97 -2.35 -8.54 -3.74
N GLU A 98 -1.67 -9.42 -4.42
CA GLU A 98 -0.27 -9.27 -4.75
C GLU A 98 -0.10 -8.47 -6.05
N PHE A 99 0.85 -7.54 -6.05
CA PHE A 99 1.16 -6.73 -7.21
C PHE A 99 2.58 -7.03 -7.70
N THR A 100 2.73 -7.19 -9.01
CA THR A 100 4.04 -7.30 -9.65
C THR A 100 4.51 -5.93 -10.11
N VAL A 101 5.63 -5.49 -9.56
CA VAL A 101 6.22 -4.18 -9.84
C VAL A 101 7.40 -4.35 -10.78
N LYS A 102 7.35 -3.68 -11.93
CA LYS A 102 8.48 -3.59 -12.86
C LYS A 102 9.36 -2.40 -12.47
N TRP A 103 10.67 -2.60 -12.45
CA TRP A 103 11.62 -1.55 -12.14
C TRP A 103 12.79 -1.52 -13.12
N GLY A 104 13.47 -0.39 -13.19
CA GLY A 104 14.71 -0.22 -13.94
C GLY A 104 15.44 1.02 -13.46
N THR A 105 16.77 1.00 -13.58
CA THR A 105 17.62 2.13 -13.23
C THR A 105 17.27 3.35 -14.10
N LYS A 106 17.09 4.51 -13.47
CA LYS A 106 16.77 5.77 -14.18
C LYS A 106 17.94 6.21 -15.06
N ASN A 107 19.16 6.11 -14.52
CA ASN A 107 20.39 6.49 -15.19
C ASN A 107 21.31 5.27 -15.35
N PRO A 108 22.12 5.23 -16.41
CA PRO A 108 23.17 4.23 -16.53
C PRO A 108 24.16 4.38 -15.37
N ILE A 109 24.62 3.25 -14.85
CA ILE A 109 25.67 3.19 -13.84
C ILE A 109 26.97 2.85 -14.56
N ALA A 110 27.97 3.71 -14.43
CA ALA A 110 29.28 3.48 -15.06
C ALA A 110 30.08 2.45 -14.27
N ILE A 111 30.44 1.33 -14.90
CA ILE A 111 31.38 0.35 -14.34
C ILE A 111 32.78 0.66 -14.88
N PRO A 112 33.82 0.71 -14.02
CA PRO A 112 35.17 0.87 -14.45
C PRO A 112 35.57 -0.19 -15.51
N ALA A 113 36.07 0.26 -16.66
CA ALA A 113 36.52 -0.60 -17.73
C ALA A 113 37.90 -0.10 -18.18
N PRO A 114 38.97 -0.95 -18.19
CA PRO A 114 40.33 -0.51 -18.50
C PRO A 114 40.48 0.12 -19.89
N SER A 115 39.65 -0.28 -20.86
CA SER A 115 39.67 0.18 -22.24
C SER A 115 38.73 1.37 -22.53
N LEU A 116 37.95 1.83 -21.57
CA LEU A 116 36.97 2.89 -21.78
C LEU A 116 37.16 4.03 -20.77
N PRO A 117 37.72 5.17 -21.19
CA PRO A 117 37.72 6.37 -20.37
C PRO A 117 36.27 6.76 -20.01
N GLY A 118 35.96 6.79 -18.72
CA GLY A 118 34.60 7.05 -18.23
C GLY A 118 33.79 5.80 -17.87
N GLY A 119 34.33 4.59 -18.11
CA GLY A 119 33.69 3.32 -17.76
C GLY A 119 32.59 2.87 -18.73
N MET A 120 32.10 1.68 -18.56
CA MET A 120 31.01 1.10 -19.36
C MET A 120 29.64 1.42 -18.71
N PRO A 121 28.71 2.09 -19.41
CA PRO A 121 27.41 2.35 -18.91
C PRO A 121 26.55 1.08 -18.92
N ILE A 122 26.04 0.69 -17.75
CA ILE A 122 25.09 -0.41 -17.61
C ILE A 122 23.75 0.07 -17.09
N ARG A 123 22.69 -0.66 -17.39
CA ARG A 123 21.36 -0.51 -16.81
C ARG A 123 20.90 -1.84 -16.25
N ALA A 124 20.22 -1.78 -15.13
CA ALA A 124 19.57 -2.93 -14.52
C ALA A 124 18.05 -2.75 -14.55
N PHE A 125 17.34 -3.84 -14.72
CA PHE A 125 15.89 -3.89 -14.65
C PHE A 125 15.44 -5.25 -14.11
N GLY A 126 14.18 -5.30 -13.63
CA GLY A 126 13.62 -6.53 -13.11
C GLY A 126 12.20 -6.34 -12.63
N THR A 127 11.72 -7.32 -11.89
CA THR A 127 10.42 -7.29 -11.23
C THR A 127 10.56 -7.72 -9.78
N PHE A 128 9.65 -7.22 -8.93
CA PHE A 128 9.44 -7.72 -7.58
C PHE A 128 7.96 -7.71 -7.26
N ASN A 129 7.55 -8.58 -6.35
CA ASN A 129 6.16 -8.64 -5.91
C ASN A 129 6.02 -7.92 -4.57
N ILE A 130 4.87 -7.27 -4.40
CA ILE A 130 4.49 -6.60 -3.16
C ILE A 130 3.08 -6.99 -2.75
N LYS A 131 2.87 -7.06 -1.45
CA LYS A 131 1.56 -7.24 -0.81
C LYS A 131 1.55 -6.44 0.48
N VAL A 132 0.39 -5.91 0.87
CA VAL A 132 0.24 -5.28 2.18
C VAL A 132 0.13 -6.38 3.23
N ASP A 133 1.02 -6.34 4.20
CA ASP A 133 1.08 -7.29 5.32
C ASP A 133 0.72 -6.60 6.65
N ASP A 134 1.36 -5.47 6.93
CA ASP A 134 1.18 -4.72 8.17
C ASP A 134 0.43 -3.39 7.91
N TYR A 135 -0.83 -3.34 8.36
CA TYR A 135 -1.68 -2.14 8.21
C TYR A 135 -1.24 -0.97 9.11
N LEU A 136 -0.69 -1.26 10.30
CA LEU A 136 -0.17 -0.21 11.18
C LEU A 136 1.03 0.47 10.53
N ALA A 137 1.98 -0.32 10.05
CA ALA A 137 3.14 0.21 9.35
C ALA A 137 2.76 0.97 8.07
N LEU A 138 1.74 0.49 7.34
CA LEU A 138 1.22 1.18 6.15
C LEU A 138 0.65 2.54 6.52
N ILE A 139 -0.15 2.63 7.57
CA ILE A 139 -0.79 3.87 8.00
C ILE A 139 0.24 4.86 8.52
N ASP A 140 1.12 4.43 9.41
CA ASP A 140 2.11 5.31 10.03
C ASP A 140 3.13 5.85 9.02
N LYS A 141 3.61 4.99 8.12
CA LYS A 141 4.72 5.34 7.23
C LYS A 141 4.28 5.90 5.88
N VAL A 142 3.06 5.61 5.45
CA VAL A 142 2.64 5.85 4.06
C VAL A 142 1.31 6.57 3.96
N ALA A 143 0.27 6.11 4.66
CA ALA A 143 -1.11 6.55 4.46
C ALA A 143 -1.44 7.92 5.06
N GLY A 144 -0.57 8.47 5.92
CA GLY A 144 -0.89 9.65 6.73
C GLY A 144 -1.44 10.84 5.94
N VAL A 145 -0.94 11.12 4.75
CA VAL A 145 -1.26 12.33 3.97
C VAL A 145 -1.97 12.02 2.65
N LYS A 146 -1.77 10.84 2.08
CA LYS A 146 -2.29 10.52 0.75
C LYS A 146 -3.72 9.98 0.78
N GLN A 147 -4.55 10.42 -0.18
CA GLN A 147 -5.88 9.86 -0.40
C GLN A 147 -5.83 8.48 -1.06
N MET A 148 -4.80 8.24 -1.86
CA MET A 148 -4.58 7.01 -2.61
C MET A 148 -3.08 6.72 -2.67
N TYR A 149 -2.72 5.45 -2.62
CA TYR A 149 -1.34 4.98 -2.77
C TYR A 149 -1.29 3.87 -3.82
N THR A 150 -0.38 4.00 -4.76
CA THR A 150 -0.31 3.14 -5.93
C THR A 150 0.97 2.32 -5.97
N VAL A 151 1.00 1.33 -6.85
CA VAL A 151 2.19 0.55 -7.18
C VAL A 151 3.33 1.45 -7.64
N ASP A 152 3.02 2.53 -8.37
CA ASP A 152 4.03 3.51 -8.81
C ASP A 152 4.68 4.25 -7.65
N ASP A 153 3.92 4.58 -6.61
CA ASP A 153 4.46 5.20 -5.40
C ASP A 153 5.49 4.29 -4.69
N VAL A 154 5.20 2.98 -4.66
CA VAL A 154 6.14 1.98 -4.12
C VAL A 154 7.35 1.87 -5.03
N ARG A 155 7.13 1.76 -6.35
CA ARG A 155 8.21 1.66 -7.33
C ARG A 155 9.19 2.80 -7.18
N GLU A 156 8.73 4.04 -7.09
CA GLU A 156 9.61 5.21 -6.94
C GLU A 156 10.49 5.14 -5.70
N ARG A 157 9.93 4.73 -4.57
CA ARG A 157 10.68 4.56 -3.32
C ARG A 157 11.72 3.44 -3.42
N VAL A 158 11.32 2.30 -3.95
CA VAL A 158 12.19 1.12 -4.06
C VAL A 158 13.31 1.38 -5.05
N VAL A 159 13.02 1.96 -6.22
CA VAL A 159 14.04 2.28 -7.24
C VAL A 159 15.08 3.26 -6.71
N ALA A 160 14.68 4.26 -5.94
CA ALA A 160 15.63 5.20 -5.33
C ALA A 160 16.64 4.51 -4.40
N VAL A 161 16.18 3.52 -3.62
CA VAL A 161 17.04 2.72 -2.75
C VAL A 161 17.89 1.74 -3.56
N LEU A 162 17.29 1.08 -4.54
CA LEU A 162 17.98 0.12 -5.41
C LEU A 162 19.11 0.78 -6.18
N ASP A 163 18.91 1.97 -6.76
CA ASP A 163 19.95 2.70 -7.49
C ASP A 163 21.16 2.95 -6.58
N GLN A 164 20.95 3.36 -5.34
CA GLN A 164 22.03 3.60 -4.37
C GLN A 164 22.75 2.30 -3.99
N LEU A 165 22.01 1.22 -3.75
CA LEU A 165 22.59 -0.08 -3.40
C LEU A 165 23.37 -0.67 -4.57
N LEU A 166 22.86 -0.56 -5.78
CA LEU A 166 23.55 -1.00 -7.00
C LEU A 166 24.85 -0.22 -7.21
N MET A 167 24.81 1.10 -7.06
CA MET A 167 26.03 1.92 -7.19
C MET A 167 27.08 1.53 -6.13
N LYS A 168 26.66 1.36 -4.88
CA LYS A 168 27.54 0.94 -3.79
C LYS A 168 28.12 -0.44 -4.03
N TRP A 169 27.31 -1.39 -4.48
CA TRP A 169 27.76 -2.75 -4.78
C TRP A 169 28.73 -2.76 -5.94
N ILE A 170 28.43 -2.09 -7.04
CA ILE A 170 29.29 -1.98 -8.22
C ILE A 170 30.63 -1.32 -7.86
N SER A 171 30.63 -0.28 -7.04
CA SER A 171 31.86 0.38 -6.60
C SER A 171 32.74 -0.54 -5.75
N LYS A 172 32.13 -1.46 -5.01
CA LYS A 172 32.86 -2.39 -4.14
C LYS A 172 33.38 -3.60 -4.92
N GLU A 173 32.53 -4.21 -5.73
CA GLU A 173 32.77 -5.50 -6.40
C GLU A 173 33.16 -5.37 -7.88
N GLY A 174 32.91 -4.21 -8.47
CA GLY A 174 33.07 -3.96 -9.90
C GLY A 174 34.52 -3.80 -10.39
N LYS A 175 35.48 -4.35 -9.65
CA LYS A 175 36.91 -4.23 -10.00
C LYS A 175 37.29 -4.99 -11.24
N ASP A 176 36.49 -5.95 -11.70
CA ASP A 176 36.83 -6.74 -12.89
C ASP A 176 35.59 -7.24 -13.63
N MET A 177 35.12 -6.42 -14.56
CA MET A 177 33.99 -6.78 -15.42
C MET A 177 34.29 -7.91 -16.42
N PHE A 178 35.55 -8.25 -16.59
CA PHE A 178 35.97 -9.31 -17.51
C PHE A 178 36.17 -10.65 -16.79
N ASN A 179 35.92 -10.73 -15.47
CA ASN A 179 35.97 -11.97 -14.71
C ASN A 179 34.55 -12.50 -14.43
N PRO A 180 33.99 -13.37 -15.30
CA PRO A 180 32.59 -13.84 -15.19
C PRO A 180 32.34 -14.71 -13.98
N VAL A 181 33.37 -15.10 -13.23
CA VAL A 181 33.25 -15.97 -12.04
C VAL A 181 32.64 -15.26 -10.86
N SER A 182 32.74 -13.92 -10.78
CA SER A 182 32.14 -13.13 -9.68
C SER A 182 30.61 -13.04 -9.73
N TYR A 183 30.00 -13.31 -10.87
CA TYR A 183 28.54 -13.08 -11.05
C TYR A 183 27.67 -14.31 -10.80
N THR A 184 28.26 -15.50 -10.74
CA THR A 184 27.53 -16.76 -10.49
C THR A 184 27.10 -16.94 -9.03
N HIS A 185 27.71 -16.25 -8.10
CA HIS A 185 27.35 -16.35 -6.68
C HIS A 185 26.13 -15.52 -6.25
N LEU A 186 25.65 -14.61 -7.10
CA LEU A 186 24.45 -13.81 -6.79
C LEU A 186 23.13 -14.55 -6.98
N ARG A 187 23.14 -15.75 -7.53
CA ARG A 187 21.93 -16.59 -7.68
C ARG A 187 21.57 -17.41 -6.46
N ALA A 188 22.42 -17.46 -5.43
CA ALA A 188 22.31 -18.44 -4.34
C ALA A 188 21.99 -17.86 -2.96
N HIS A 189 21.81 -16.56 -2.80
CA HIS A 189 21.40 -16.00 -1.49
C HIS A 189 20.00 -15.42 -1.61
N GLU A 190 19.05 -16.30 -1.40
CA GLU A 190 18.09 -16.36 -0.31
C GLU A 190 17.25 -15.11 -0.13
N THR A 191 15.98 -15.30 -0.45
CA THR A 191 14.88 -14.62 0.26
C THR A 191 15.18 -14.67 1.75
N PRO A 192 15.33 -13.55 2.45
CA PRO A 192 15.24 -13.57 3.90
C PRO A 192 13.77 -13.88 4.22
N GLU A 193 13.53 -15.06 4.70
CA GLU A 193 12.39 -15.33 5.54
C GLU A 193 12.54 -14.44 6.76
N HIS A 194 11.49 -13.72 7.10
CA HIS A 194 11.36 -12.84 8.26
C HIS A 194 11.96 -11.42 8.15
N LEU A 195 11.10 -10.51 7.67
CA LEU A 195 10.94 -9.19 8.32
C LEU A 195 9.47 -8.80 8.26
#